data_34768aca35c441c34c04e7baa80e3a83
#
_entry.id   34768aca35c441c34c04e7baa80e3a83
#
_cell.length_a   1.000
_cell.length_b   1.000
_cell.length_c   1.000
_cell.angle_alpha   90.00
_cell.angle_beta   90.00
_cell.angle_gamma   90.00
#
_symmetry.space_group_name_H-M   'P 1'
#
loop_
_entity.id
_entity.type
_entity.pdbx_description
1 polymer ?
#
loop_
_entity_poly.entity_id
_entity_poly.type
_entity_poly.pdbx_seq_one_letter_code
_entity_poly.pdbx_strand_id
1 'polypeptide(L)'
;MKKILMILCCACLFGACDKAEVPSIYSGPDGINFYYDQVGPYDADPYPNSNKTGTLSSSQKTDTLWYKILVMGNLSEKERRFSLKQSALSALDSASYYTGVTPQVKVAVPGVNYVAFDDPQMAKYYVIPPHTSEILVPVILMYDPNAEFGASWSINFRLHFEIVTNDEVKILDSRFYRGTGKFTQYSW
;
A
#
# COMPACT_ATOMS: atom_id res chain seq x y z
N MET A 1 7.09 53.06 -47.08
CA MET A 1 7.93 52.75 -45.90
C MET A 1 7.17 52.24 -44.69
N LYS A 2 5.92 52.64 -44.41
CA LYS A 2 5.13 52.17 -43.24
C LYS A 2 4.72 50.65 -43.31
N LYS A 3 4.56 50.09 -44.50
CA LYS A 3 4.15 48.66 -44.66
C LYS A 3 5.28 47.66 -44.43
N ILE A 4 6.55 48.05 -44.65
CA ILE A 4 7.70 47.18 -44.42
C ILE A 4 8.02 47.07 -42.93
N LEU A 5 7.77 48.12 -42.14
CA LEU A 5 7.98 48.08 -40.69
C LEU A 5 7.00 47.16 -39.95
N MET A 6 5.78 47.02 -40.49
CA MET A 6 4.74 46.14 -39.89
C MET A 6 5.00 44.66 -40.10
N ILE A 7 5.66 44.29 -41.20
CA ILE A 7 6.04 42.91 -41.49
C ILE A 7 7.24 42.47 -40.64
N LEU A 8 8.15 43.37 -40.32
CA LEU A 8 9.31 43.09 -39.49
C LEU A 8 8.93 42.82 -38.01
N CYS A 9 7.88 43.51 -37.49
CA CYS A 9 7.36 43.29 -36.14
C CYS A 9 6.66 41.93 -35.97
N CYS A 10 5.99 41.42 -37.03
CA CYS A 10 5.34 40.09 -36.95
C CYS A 10 6.33 38.93 -37.00
N ALA A 11 7.51 39.11 -37.59
CA ALA A 11 8.53 38.04 -37.65
C ALA A 11 9.24 37.79 -36.31
N CYS A 12 9.23 38.77 -35.40
CA CYS A 12 9.84 38.60 -34.08
C CYS A 12 8.97 37.89 -33.05
N LEU A 13 7.69 37.62 -33.36
CA LEU A 13 6.78 36.96 -32.42
C LEU A 13 6.78 35.44 -32.50
N PHE A 14 7.47 34.83 -33.48
CA PHE A 14 7.56 33.37 -33.64
C PHE A 14 8.83 32.76 -33.07
N GLY A 15 9.74 33.52 -32.49
CA GLY A 15 11.01 33.07 -31.97
C GLY A 15 11.05 32.84 -30.46
N ALA A 16 9.96 33.01 -29.73
CA ALA A 16 9.97 32.93 -28.27
C ALA A 16 9.17 31.77 -27.70
N CYS A 17 9.22 30.60 -28.37
CA CYS A 17 8.96 29.34 -27.73
C CYS A 17 10.30 28.62 -27.58
N ASP A 18 11.14 29.08 -26.69
CA ASP A 18 12.09 28.19 -26.06
C ASP A 18 11.24 27.07 -25.44
N LYS A 19 11.41 25.86 -25.99
CA LYS A 19 10.94 24.65 -25.32
C LYS A 19 11.58 24.71 -23.95
N ALA A 20 10.78 25.03 -22.93
CA ALA A 20 11.24 24.84 -21.56
C ALA A 20 11.82 23.42 -21.52
N GLU A 21 13.11 23.35 -21.32
CA GLU A 21 13.77 22.05 -21.10
C GLU A 21 12.97 21.41 -20.00
N VAL A 22 12.32 20.27 -20.31
CA VAL A 22 11.65 19.46 -19.32
C VAL A 22 12.71 19.20 -18.26
N PRO A 23 12.53 19.68 -17.03
CA PRO A 23 13.56 19.54 -16.02
C PRO A 23 13.92 18.06 -15.94
N SER A 24 15.17 17.85 -16.06
CA SER A 24 15.88 16.59 -16.14
C SER A 24 15.25 15.49 -15.32
N ILE A 25 15.15 14.39 -15.95
CA ILE A 25 15.22 13.02 -15.41
C ILE A 25 15.51 13.06 -13.92
N TYR A 26 14.51 12.61 -13.14
CA TYR A 26 14.69 12.34 -11.73
C TYR A 26 15.98 11.52 -11.52
N SER A 27 16.90 12.04 -10.75
CA SER A 27 18.19 11.43 -10.44
C SER A 27 18.25 10.81 -9.04
N GLY A 28 17.13 10.77 -8.35
CA GLY A 28 17.00 10.16 -7.03
C GLY A 28 16.94 8.62 -7.11
N PRO A 29 16.96 7.96 -5.95
CA PRO A 29 16.85 6.50 -5.89
C PRO A 29 15.44 6.04 -6.32
N ASP A 30 15.39 4.95 -7.08
CA ASP A 30 14.16 4.26 -7.42
C ASP A 30 13.68 3.38 -6.26
N GLY A 31 12.37 3.31 -6.05
CA GLY A 31 11.83 2.45 -5.00
C GLY A 31 10.32 2.38 -5.00
N ILE A 32 9.80 1.61 -4.07
CA ILE A 32 8.37 1.48 -3.85
C ILE A 32 8.00 1.79 -2.40
N ASN A 33 6.78 2.29 -2.22
CA ASN A 33 6.19 2.52 -0.91
C ASN A 33 4.68 2.28 -0.97
N PHE A 34 4.05 1.94 0.16
CA PHE A 34 2.61 2.05 0.25
C PHE A 34 2.19 3.50 0.07
N TYR A 35 1.06 3.70 -0.62
CA TYR A 35 0.43 5.00 -0.70
C TYR A 35 -0.01 5.44 0.70
N TYR A 36 0.44 6.60 1.08
CA TYR A 36 0.06 7.21 2.33
C TYR A 36 -1.18 8.09 2.12
N ASP A 37 -2.30 7.62 2.62
CA ASP A 37 -3.49 8.46 2.75
C ASP A 37 -3.37 9.23 4.07
N GLN A 38 -3.19 10.55 3.98
CA GLN A 38 -2.92 11.45 5.12
C GLN A 38 -4.14 11.59 6.06
N VAL A 39 -4.70 10.50 6.52
CA VAL A 39 -5.82 10.52 7.45
C VAL A 39 -5.35 10.06 8.83
N GLY A 40 -4.84 11.01 9.61
CA GLY A 40 -4.56 10.80 11.03
C GLY A 40 -3.18 11.28 11.49
N PRO A 41 -3.01 11.58 12.77
CA PRO A 41 -1.73 12.00 13.33
C PRO A 41 -0.72 10.85 13.30
N TYR A 42 0.45 11.17 12.86
CA TYR A 42 1.61 10.29 12.68
C TYR A 42 2.09 9.59 13.95
N ASP A 43 1.68 10.08 15.13
CA ASP A 43 2.30 9.78 16.40
C ASP A 43 1.60 8.69 17.20
N ALA A 44 0.41 8.25 16.78
CA ALA A 44 -0.42 7.36 17.58
C ALA A 44 -0.40 5.89 17.13
N ASP A 45 0.04 5.58 15.91
CA ASP A 45 0.08 4.23 15.37
C ASP A 45 1.49 3.96 14.81
N PRO A 46 2.23 2.99 15.34
CA PRO A 46 3.54 2.62 14.81
C PRO A 46 3.48 2.07 13.37
N TYR A 47 2.26 1.83 12.86
CA TYR A 47 1.99 1.46 11.48
C TYR A 47 0.99 2.45 10.85
N PRO A 48 1.34 3.74 10.72
CA PRO A 48 0.40 4.78 10.30
C PRO A 48 -0.10 4.60 8.86
N ASN A 49 0.48 3.69 8.11
CA ASN A 49 0.37 3.67 6.66
C ASN A 49 -0.56 2.57 6.18
N SER A 50 -1.42 2.94 5.24
CA SER A 50 -2.30 2.01 4.55
C SER A 50 -3.14 1.15 5.50
N ASN A 51 -3.85 1.81 6.42
CA ASN A 51 -4.77 1.15 7.32
C ASN A 51 -6.12 0.92 6.61
N LYS A 52 -6.50 -0.34 6.45
CA LYS A 52 -7.77 -0.74 5.84
C LYS A 52 -8.59 -1.58 6.82
N THR A 53 -9.91 -1.52 6.67
CA THR A 53 -10.85 -2.26 7.51
C THR A 53 -11.70 -3.20 6.69
N GLY A 54 -11.99 -4.39 7.23
CA GLY A 54 -12.83 -5.39 6.61
C GLY A 54 -13.78 -6.06 7.59
N THR A 55 -14.74 -6.82 7.07
CA THR A 55 -15.75 -7.51 7.86
C THR A 55 -16.01 -8.90 7.31
N LEU A 56 -16.09 -9.88 8.20
CA LEU A 56 -16.39 -11.28 7.87
C LEU A 56 -17.54 -11.79 8.71
N SER A 57 -18.31 -12.71 8.14
CA SER A 57 -19.39 -13.42 8.82
C SER A 57 -19.59 -14.80 8.19
N SER A 58 -20.47 -15.62 8.74
CA SER A 58 -20.80 -16.93 8.16
C SER A 58 -21.39 -16.83 6.75
N SER A 59 -22.03 -15.70 6.42
CA SER A 59 -22.57 -15.39 5.08
C SER A 59 -21.56 -14.69 4.14
N GLN A 60 -20.58 -13.96 4.70
CA GLN A 60 -19.52 -13.29 3.99
C GLN A 60 -18.17 -13.88 4.41
N LYS A 61 -17.80 -15.00 3.81
CA LYS A 61 -16.61 -15.76 4.21
C LYS A 61 -15.29 -15.19 3.73
N THR A 62 -15.31 -14.23 2.82
CA THR A 62 -14.12 -13.56 2.31
C THR A 62 -14.37 -12.08 2.16
N ASP A 63 -13.32 -11.29 2.36
CA ASP A 63 -13.28 -9.86 2.06
C ASP A 63 -11.88 -9.51 1.54
N THR A 64 -11.73 -8.42 0.81
CA THR A 64 -10.44 -8.05 0.23
C THR A 64 -10.11 -6.60 0.53
N LEU A 65 -9.01 -6.41 1.22
CA LEU A 65 -8.45 -5.10 1.48
C LEU A 65 -7.42 -4.77 0.39
N TRP A 66 -7.68 -3.70 -0.37
CA TRP A 66 -6.79 -3.28 -1.45
C TRP A 66 -5.85 -2.19 -1.00
N TYR A 67 -4.56 -2.43 -1.18
CA TYR A 67 -3.49 -1.49 -0.85
C TYR A 67 -2.83 -0.99 -2.11
N LYS A 68 -2.72 0.33 -2.21
CA LYS A 68 -1.99 0.96 -3.31
C LYS A 68 -0.50 1.01 -2.94
N ILE A 69 0.34 0.58 -3.87
CA ILE A 69 1.79 0.78 -3.83
C ILE A 69 2.15 1.79 -4.91
N LEU A 70 2.93 2.79 -4.54
CA LEU A 70 3.51 3.76 -5.47
C LEU A 70 4.90 3.30 -5.90
N VAL A 71 5.16 3.44 -7.17
CA VAL A 71 6.50 3.32 -7.76
C VAL A 71 7.07 4.72 -7.90
N MET A 72 8.15 4.97 -7.22
CA MET A 72 8.79 6.28 -7.14
C MET A 72 10.15 6.23 -7.86
N GLY A 73 10.51 7.35 -8.49
CA GLY A 73 11.74 7.43 -9.30
C GLY A 73 11.47 7.14 -10.76
N ASN A 74 12.45 6.55 -11.44
CA ASN A 74 12.35 6.22 -12.86
C ASN A 74 11.47 4.97 -13.06
N LEU A 75 10.58 5.05 -14.03
CA LEU A 75 9.78 3.89 -14.40
C LEU A 75 10.66 2.89 -15.16
N SER A 76 10.63 1.65 -14.73
CA SER A 76 11.43 0.57 -15.34
C SER A 76 10.81 0.12 -16.66
N GLU A 77 11.67 -0.19 -17.63
CA GLU A 77 11.34 -0.88 -18.88
C GLU A 77 11.01 -2.37 -18.68
N LYS A 78 11.33 -2.91 -17.50
CA LYS A 78 11.16 -4.33 -17.17
C LYS A 78 10.18 -4.53 -16.05
N GLU A 79 9.51 -5.68 -16.08
CA GLU A 79 8.75 -6.20 -14.94
C GLU A 79 9.70 -6.35 -13.73
N ARG A 80 9.20 -5.98 -12.55
CA ARG A 80 9.91 -6.16 -11.28
C ARG A 80 9.00 -6.90 -10.30
N ARG A 81 9.60 -7.77 -9.50
CA ARG A 81 8.87 -8.56 -8.50
C ARG A 81 9.27 -8.14 -7.10
N PHE A 82 8.31 -8.19 -6.19
CA PHE A 82 8.52 -7.99 -4.76
C PHE A 82 7.71 -9.04 -3.99
N SER A 83 7.72 -8.98 -2.69
CA SER A 83 6.85 -9.80 -1.84
C SER A 83 6.40 -9.01 -0.62
N LEU A 84 5.38 -9.54 0.05
CA LEU A 84 4.94 -9.08 1.36
C LEU A 84 5.23 -10.17 2.39
N LYS A 85 5.42 -9.77 3.63
CA LYS A 85 5.45 -10.69 4.76
C LYS A 85 4.68 -10.11 5.93
N GLN A 86 4.15 -10.97 6.79
CA GLN A 86 3.59 -10.53 8.06
C GLN A 86 4.70 -9.99 8.95
N SER A 87 4.49 -8.81 9.52
CA SER A 87 5.39 -8.22 10.49
C SER A 87 5.08 -8.74 11.88
N ALA A 88 6.11 -9.00 12.67
CA ALA A 88 5.94 -9.21 14.10
C ALA A 88 5.49 -7.90 14.76
N LEU A 89 4.55 -8.00 15.69
CA LEU A 89 4.19 -6.89 16.55
C LEU A 89 5.34 -6.61 17.51
N SER A 90 5.61 -5.34 17.77
CA SER A 90 6.46 -4.97 18.86
C SER A 90 5.79 -5.33 20.20
N ALA A 91 6.59 -5.47 21.26
CA ALA A 91 6.03 -5.73 22.60
C ALA A 91 5.09 -4.60 23.05
N LEU A 92 5.36 -3.37 22.61
CA LEU A 92 4.54 -2.20 22.89
C LEU A 92 3.18 -2.28 22.17
N ASP A 93 3.19 -2.70 20.90
CA ASP A 93 1.98 -2.90 20.11
C ASP A 93 1.11 -4.01 20.71
N SER A 94 1.73 -5.12 21.11
CA SER A 94 1.02 -6.22 21.77
C SER A 94 0.32 -5.75 23.05
N ALA A 95 0.99 -4.95 23.88
CA ALA A 95 0.43 -4.45 25.12
C ALA A 95 -0.70 -3.44 24.91
N SER A 96 -0.56 -2.56 23.91
CA SER A 96 -1.53 -1.48 23.67
C SER A 96 -2.81 -1.95 22.98
N TYR A 97 -2.71 -2.95 22.11
CA TYR A 97 -3.82 -3.33 21.22
C TYR A 97 -4.57 -4.58 21.66
N TYR A 98 -3.97 -5.47 22.46
CA TYR A 98 -4.50 -6.81 22.65
C TYR A 98 -4.88 -7.19 24.07
N THR A 99 -4.52 -6.42 25.09
CA THR A 99 -4.84 -6.72 26.48
C THR A 99 -6.03 -5.90 27.00
N GLY A 100 -7.02 -6.60 27.56
CA GLY A 100 -8.16 -5.97 28.26
C GLY A 100 -9.24 -5.34 27.38
N VAL A 101 -9.23 -5.60 26.07
CA VAL A 101 -10.22 -5.06 25.12
C VAL A 101 -11.39 -6.04 24.96
N THR A 102 -12.62 -5.52 25.02
CA THR A 102 -13.82 -6.26 24.65
C THR A 102 -14.51 -5.53 23.48
N PRO A 103 -14.75 -6.18 22.31
CA PRO A 103 -14.43 -7.57 21.95
C PRO A 103 -12.92 -7.85 21.85
N GLN A 104 -12.56 -9.13 21.95
CA GLN A 104 -11.15 -9.55 21.87
C GLN A 104 -10.49 -9.06 20.60
N VAL A 105 -9.22 -8.68 20.72
CA VAL A 105 -8.36 -8.37 19.58
C VAL A 105 -7.29 -9.44 19.45
N LYS A 106 -7.20 -10.09 18.30
CA LYS A 106 -6.26 -11.16 18.02
C LYS A 106 -5.37 -10.81 16.82
N VAL A 107 -4.18 -11.37 16.79
CA VAL A 107 -3.31 -11.30 15.61
C VAL A 107 -3.87 -12.25 14.55
N ALA A 108 -3.96 -11.78 13.31
CA ALA A 108 -4.41 -12.62 12.20
C ALA A 108 -3.36 -13.71 11.90
N VAL A 109 -3.82 -14.91 11.61
CA VAL A 109 -3.00 -16.09 11.33
C VAL A 109 -3.03 -16.39 9.83
N PRO A 110 -1.86 -16.50 9.16
CA PRO A 110 -1.80 -16.81 7.73
C PRO A 110 -2.40 -18.21 7.45
N GLY A 111 -3.15 -18.30 6.35
CA GLY A 111 -3.87 -19.51 5.96
C GLY A 111 -5.13 -19.81 6.76
N VAL A 112 -5.42 -19.03 7.81
CA VAL A 112 -6.63 -19.15 8.65
C VAL A 112 -7.51 -17.91 8.52
N ASN A 113 -6.97 -16.75 8.83
CA ASN A 113 -7.73 -15.49 8.83
C ASN A 113 -7.50 -14.66 7.56
N TYR A 114 -6.49 -14.99 6.80
CA TYR A 114 -6.19 -14.37 5.51
C TYR A 114 -5.35 -15.33 4.66
N VAL A 115 -5.40 -15.16 3.33
CA VAL A 115 -4.54 -15.89 2.40
C VAL A 115 -3.09 -15.50 2.65
N ALA A 116 -2.23 -16.46 2.99
CA ALA A 116 -0.82 -16.20 3.30
C ALA A 116 -0.13 -15.45 2.15
N PHE A 117 0.75 -14.51 2.47
CA PHE A 117 1.43 -13.71 1.45
C PHE A 117 2.32 -14.52 0.51
N ASP A 118 2.83 -15.66 0.97
CA ASP A 118 3.63 -16.62 0.21
C ASP A 118 2.80 -17.70 -0.51
N ASP A 119 1.47 -17.64 -0.43
CA ASP A 119 0.61 -18.52 -1.20
C ASP A 119 0.82 -18.29 -2.71
N PRO A 120 1.01 -19.35 -3.51
CA PRO A 120 1.26 -19.24 -4.95
C PRO A 120 0.22 -18.41 -5.71
N GLN A 121 -1.04 -18.40 -5.28
CA GLN A 121 -2.09 -17.58 -5.90
C GLN A 121 -1.85 -16.08 -5.74
N MET A 122 -1.05 -15.65 -4.75
CA MET A 122 -0.74 -14.26 -4.47
C MET A 122 0.38 -13.72 -5.36
N ALA A 123 1.22 -14.57 -5.93
CA ALA A 123 2.40 -14.18 -6.72
C ALA A 123 2.07 -13.24 -7.89
N LYS A 124 0.90 -13.38 -8.50
CA LYS A 124 0.44 -12.53 -9.62
C LYS A 124 0.18 -11.08 -9.22
N TYR A 125 -0.02 -10.78 -7.94
CA TYR A 125 -0.28 -9.44 -7.43
C TYR A 125 1.00 -8.71 -7.01
N TYR A 126 2.12 -9.43 -6.88
CA TYR A 126 3.40 -8.86 -6.44
C TYR A 126 4.32 -8.57 -7.62
N VAL A 127 3.72 -8.05 -8.67
CA VAL A 127 4.38 -7.73 -9.93
C VAL A 127 4.14 -6.26 -10.24
N ILE A 128 5.21 -5.54 -10.55
CA ILE A 128 5.18 -4.17 -11.05
C ILE A 128 5.41 -4.26 -12.56
N PRO A 129 4.40 -4.02 -13.39
CA PRO A 129 4.57 -4.01 -14.84
C PRO A 129 5.54 -2.91 -15.29
N PRO A 130 6.10 -3.02 -16.50
CA PRO A 130 6.87 -1.94 -17.11
C PRO A 130 6.05 -0.63 -17.17
N HIS A 131 6.73 0.50 -17.05
CA HIS A 131 6.16 1.86 -17.16
C HIS A 131 5.00 2.16 -16.21
N THR A 132 4.91 1.44 -15.09
CA THR A 132 3.81 1.57 -14.13
C THR A 132 4.25 2.37 -12.91
N SER A 133 3.48 3.40 -12.57
CA SER A 133 3.73 4.27 -11.41
C SER A 133 2.98 3.86 -10.14
N GLU A 134 1.96 3.01 -10.26
CA GLU A 134 1.21 2.49 -9.11
C GLU A 134 0.60 1.11 -9.40
N ILE A 135 0.46 0.30 -8.37
CA ILE A 135 -0.25 -0.98 -8.42
C ILE A 135 -1.17 -1.13 -7.21
N LEU A 136 -2.13 -2.04 -7.33
CA LEU A 136 -2.98 -2.45 -6.22
C LEU A 136 -2.63 -3.88 -5.82
N VAL A 137 -2.42 -4.08 -4.52
CA VAL A 137 -2.16 -5.40 -3.94
C VAL A 137 -3.26 -5.77 -2.95
N PRO A 138 -3.81 -6.99 -3.03
CA PRO A 138 -4.86 -7.43 -2.14
C PRO A 138 -4.28 -8.06 -0.87
N VAL A 139 -5.01 -7.89 0.23
CA VAL A 139 -5.00 -8.78 1.38
C VAL A 139 -6.36 -9.45 1.41
N ILE A 140 -6.40 -10.73 1.13
CA ILE A 140 -7.63 -11.52 1.03
C ILE A 140 -7.92 -12.11 2.40
N LEU A 141 -8.94 -11.60 3.06
CA LEU A 141 -9.38 -12.05 4.37
C LEU A 141 -10.22 -13.33 4.24
N MET A 142 -10.13 -14.18 5.25
CA MET A 142 -10.85 -15.45 5.31
C MET A 142 -11.56 -15.58 6.66
N TYR A 143 -12.81 -16.05 6.60
CA TYR A 143 -13.60 -16.40 7.78
C TYR A 143 -13.06 -17.69 8.39
N ASP A 144 -12.73 -17.65 9.68
CA ASP A 144 -12.36 -18.84 10.45
C ASP A 144 -13.62 -19.46 11.09
N PRO A 145 -14.09 -20.62 10.62
CA PRO A 145 -15.27 -21.30 11.18
C PRO A 145 -15.02 -21.85 12.58
N ASN A 146 -13.76 -21.98 13.00
CA ASN A 146 -13.37 -22.52 14.30
C ASN A 146 -13.03 -21.40 15.31
N ALA A 147 -13.27 -20.14 14.95
CA ALA A 147 -12.97 -19.03 15.84
C ALA A 147 -13.82 -19.09 17.12
N GLU A 148 -13.15 -19.03 18.26
CA GLU A 148 -13.78 -19.00 19.57
C GLU A 148 -14.14 -17.57 19.96
N PHE A 149 -15.43 -17.23 19.93
CA PHE A 149 -15.94 -15.89 20.22
C PHE A 149 -16.05 -15.58 21.73
N GLY A 150 -15.97 -16.60 22.58
CA GLY A 150 -16.18 -16.45 24.03
C GLY A 150 -17.56 -15.88 24.36
N ALA A 151 -17.60 -14.89 25.22
CA ALA A 151 -18.84 -14.16 25.57
C ALA A 151 -19.16 -13.02 24.56
N SER A 152 -18.34 -12.82 23.53
CA SER A 152 -18.50 -11.78 22.53
C SER A 152 -19.16 -12.33 21.26
N TRP A 153 -19.82 -11.47 20.51
CA TRP A 153 -20.45 -11.78 19.22
C TRP A 153 -19.46 -11.57 18.06
N SER A 154 -18.30 -11.03 18.37
CA SER A 154 -17.30 -10.71 17.36
C SER A 154 -15.89 -10.81 17.92
N ILE A 155 -14.95 -11.00 17.01
CA ILE A 155 -13.50 -10.94 17.26
C ILE A 155 -12.92 -9.92 16.31
N ASN A 156 -12.09 -9.02 16.84
CA ASN A 156 -11.30 -8.10 16.03
C ASN A 156 -9.94 -8.71 15.74
N PHE A 157 -9.55 -8.68 14.48
CA PHE A 157 -8.24 -9.11 14.06
C PHE A 157 -7.37 -7.92 13.65
N ARG A 158 -6.05 -8.08 13.85
CA ARG A 158 -5.02 -7.17 13.37
C ARG A 158 -4.02 -7.95 12.54
N LEU A 159 -3.71 -7.41 11.37
CA LEU A 159 -2.69 -7.92 10.49
C LEU A 159 -1.72 -6.79 10.19
N HIS A 160 -0.49 -6.92 10.65
CA HIS A 160 0.61 -6.04 10.29
C HIS A 160 1.49 -6.75 9.28
N PHE A 161 1.89 -6.05 8.24
CA PHE A 161 2.71 -6.62 7.18
C PHE A 161 3.62 -5.55 6.55
N GLU A 162 4.63 -6.01 5.84
CA GLU A 162 5.61 -5.13 5.25
C GLU A 162 6.06 -5.60 3.87
N ILE A 163 6.54 -4.65 3.06
CA ILE A 163 7.19 -4.91 1.78
C ILE A 163 8.56 -5.53 2.04
N VAL A 164 8.86 -6.63 1.37
CA VAL A 164 10.16 -7.27 1.38
C VAL A 164 10.97 -6.78 0.19
N THR A 165 12.13 -6.21 0.47
CA THR A 165 13.07 -5.75 -0.56
C THR A 165 13.82 -6.90 -1.20
N ASN A 166 14.29 -6.67 -2.43
CA ASN A 166 15.21 -7.53 -3.16
C ASN A 166 16.16 -6.67 -4.00
N ASP A 167 16.92 -7.26 -4.90
CA ASP A 167 17.87 -6.52 -5.75
C ASP A 167 17.20 -5.60 -6.76
N GLU A 168 15.98 -5.92 -7.18
CA GLU A 168 15.23 -5.16 -8.19
C GLU A 168 14.36 -4.06 -7.58
N VAL A 169 13.93 -4.25 -6.31
CA VAL A 169 12.96 -3.39 -5.65
C VAL A 169 13.46 -2.98 -4.27
N LYS A 170 13.59 -1.68 -4.07
CA LYS A 170 13.99 -1.08 -2.79
C LYS A 170 12.80 -0.34 -2.17
N ILE A 171 12.84 -0.16 -0.86
CA ILE A 171 11.97 0.79 -0.16
C ILE A 171 12.62 2.15 -0.26
N LEU A 172 11.87 3.13 -0.76
CA LEU A 172 12.37 4.49 -0.89
C LEU A 172 12.32 5.23 0.45
N ASP A 173 11.22 5.09 1.17
CA ASP A 173 11.04 5.74 2.47
C ASP A 173 10.66 4.71 3.53
N SER A 174 11.52 4.56 4.54
CA SER A 174 11.33 3.61 5.64
C SER A 174 10.10 3.88 6.51
N ARG A 175 9.43 5.02 6.32
CA ARG A 175 8.17 5.32 6.99
C ARG A 175 6.96 4.67 6.33
N PHE A 176 7.07 4.27 5.06
CA PHE A 176 5.91 3.90 4.22
C PHE A 176 6.00 2.49 3.63
N TYR A 177 6.70 1.57 4.26
CA TYR A 177 6.84 0.19 3.78
C TYR A 177 5.96 -0.81 4.50
N ARG A 178 5.19 -0.36 5.49
CA ARG A 178 4.32 -1.20 6.31
C ARG A 178 2.85 -0.90 6.04
N GLY A 179 2.03 -1.93 6.17
CA GLY A 179 0.57 -1.83 6.09
C GLY A 179 -0.10 -2.51 7.28
N THR A 180 -1.32 -2.08 7.57
CA THR A 180 -2.16 -2.64 8.64
C THR A 180 -3.54 -2.97 8.10
N GLY A 181 -3.96 -4.21 8.28
CA GLY A 181 -5.33 -4.64 8.09
C GLY A 181 -6.02 -4.77 9.45
N LYS A 182 -7.20 -4.17 9.60
CA LYS A 182 -8.08 -4.33 10.73
C LYS A 182 -9.37 -4.98 10.22
N PHE A 183 -9.80 -6.06 10.83
CA PHE A 183 -11.07 -6.64 10.41
C PHE A 183 -11.77 -7.30 11.59
N THR A 184 -13.08 -7.39 11.45
CA THR A 184 -13.95 -7.97 12.46
C THR A 184 -14.63 -9.19 11.89
N GLN A 185 -14.56 -10.30 12.59
CA GLN A 185 -15.32 -11.49 12.29
C GLN A 185 -16.47 -11.61 13.26
N TYR A 186 -17.68 -11.80 12.73
CA TYR A 186 -18.91 -12.00 13.49
C TYR A 186 -19.32 -13.46 13.56
N SER A 187 -20.02 -13.85 14.61
CA SER A 187 -20.48 -15.23 14.87
C SER A 187 -21.69 -15.69 14.05
N TRP A 188 -22.35 -14.78 13.30
CA TRP A 188 -23.53 -15.07 12.48
C TRP A 188 -23.27 -15.00 10.99
#